data_d2b506a1d6f378fab8ee4c7d02186583
#
_entry.id   d2b506a1d6f378fab8ee4c7d02186583
#
_cell.length_a   1.000
_cell.length_b   1.000
_cell.length_c   1.000
_cell.angle_alpha   90.00
_cell.angle_beta   90.00
_cell.angle_gamma   90.00
#
_symmetry.space_group_name_H-M   'P 1'
#
loop_
_entity.id
_entity.type
_entity.pdbx_description
1 polymer ?
#
loop_
_entity_poly.entity_id
_entity_poly.type
_entity_poly.pdbx_seq_one_letter_code
_entity_poly.pdbx_strand_id
1 'polypeptide(L)'
;MTANPKDHPPTGAMAATTATAPVPAQPQAPAPTTTPAPAPSAKNYKGFVAGVFSGIAKLSVGHPFDTIKVRLQTSTSSQFSGPLQCVTQTLRNEGVAGLYKGASPPLVGWMFMDSVMLGSLTVYRRLLRDNLFNPPWHPLHDPALPLPSHGHGLAGVLAGFTVSFIAAPVEHIKARLQIQYAARKSERLYSGPIDCLKKVYGHHGIRGVYHGLGATLLFRSFFFFWWGSYDTISKWMATHTTLSAPAINFWAGGLSAQVFWLTSYPSDVVKQRIMTDPLGGGLNDGVRRFPHWKDAAVAVYRENGVKGYWRGFLPCFLRAFPANAMALLAFEGVMRALPE
;
A
#
# COMPACT_ATOMS: atom_id res chain seq x y z
N MET A 1 -10.28 -3.34 -93.43
CA MET A 1 -11.54 -2.78 -93.98
C MET A 1 -12.28 -2.29 -92.71
N THR A 2 -12.22 -0.98 -92.51
CA THR A 2 -13.21 0.05 -92.67
C THR A 2 -14.43 -0.19 -91.76
N ALA A 3 -14.93 0.66 -90.93
CA ALA A 3 -14.83 2.07 -90.73
C ALA A 3 -15.56 2.46 -89.43
N ASN A 4 -15.12 3.50 -88.88
CA ASN A 4 -15.78 4.45 -87.96
C ASN A 4 -17.04 5.07 -88.75
N PRO A 5 -17.96 5.88 -88.25
CA PRO A 5 -17.98 6.59 -86.94
C PRO A 5 -19.42 6.95 -86.41
N LYS A 6 -19.45 7.73 -85.25
CA LYS A 6 -20.44 8.78 -84.87
C LYS A 6 -21.81 8.30 -84.36
N ASP A 7 -22.48 8.90 -83.38
CA ASP A 7 -22.61 10.26 -82.89
C ASP A 7 -23.33 10.29 -81.55
N HIS A 8 -23.12 11.34 -80.78
CA HIS A 8 -23.79 11.79 -79.58
C HIS A 8 -25.31 12.13 -79.78
N PRO A 9 -26.09 12.44 -78.73
CA PRO A 9 -25.82 13.10 -77.45
C PRO A 9 -26.80 12.71 -76.30
N PRO A 10 -26.95 13.54 -75.27
CA PRO A 10 -26.83 13.21 -73.89
C PRO A 10 -28.17 13.19 -73.15
N THR A 11 -28.21 12.49 -72.03
CA THR A 11 -29.30 12.75 -71.06
C THR A 11 -28.76 12.72 -69.69
N GLY A 12 -28.86 13.85 -69.04
CA GLY A 12 -28.50 14.07 -67.67
C GLY A 12 -29.31 13.21 -66.69
N ALA A 13 -28.66 12.62 -65.74
CA ALA A 13 -29.28 12.13 -64.53
C ALA A 13 -28.66 12.94 -63.35
N MET A 14 -29.48 13.76 -62.76
CA MET A 14 -29.22 14.50 -61.54
C MET A 14 -28.83 13.51 -60.42
N ALA A 15 -27.60 13.60 -59.99
CA ALA A 15 -27.19 12.99 -58.73
C ALA A 15 -27.80 13.80 -57.59
N ALA A 16 -28.77 13.23 -56.92
CA ALA A 16 -29.31 13.75 -55.68
C ALA A 16 -28.24 13.64 -54.59
N THR A 17 -27.67 14.79 -54.28
CA THR A 17 -26.79 14.92 -53.09
C THR A 17 -27.67 14.82 -51.86
N THR A 18 -27.72 13.66 -51.25
CA THR A 18 -28.28 13.50 -49.90
C THR A 18 -27.34 14.20 -48.90
N ALA A 19 -27.76 15.39 -48.51
CA ALA A 19 -27.15 16.10 -47.40
C ALA A 19 -27.37 15.27 -46.12
N THR A 20 -26.32 14.63 -45.64
CA THR A 20 -26.30 14.00 -44.32
C THR A 20 -26.37 15.11 -43.27
N ALA A 21 -27.48 15.15 -42.54
CA ALA A 21 -27.66 16.09 -41.44
C ALA A 21 -26.53 15.88 -40.40
N PRO A 22 -25.98 16.93 -39.78
CA PRO A 22 -24.97 16.78 -38.73
C PRO A 22 -25.58 16.05 -37.54
N VAL A 23 -24.95 14.97 -37.14
CA VAL A 23 -25.22 14.24 -35.89
C VAL A 23 -25.09 15.24 -34.76
N PRO A 24 -26.10 15.41 -33.88
CA PRO A 24 -25.97 16.30 -32.75
C PRO A 24 -24.83 15.77 -31.86
N ALA A 25 -23.88 16.65 -31.55
CA ALA A 25 -22.79 16.40 -30.64
C ALA A 25 -23.35 15.93 -29.28
N GLN A 26 -23.09 14.70 -28.90
CA GLN A 26 -23.36 14.24 -27.54
C GLN A 26 -22.60 15.15 -26.57
N PRO A 27 -23.25 15.61 -25.48
CA PRO A 27 -22.53 16.36 -24.46
C PRO A 27 -21.42 15.47 -23.90
N GLN A 28 -20.17 15.86 -24.14
CA GLN A 28 -19.01 15.27 -23.52
C GLN A 28 -19.20 15.37 -22.02
N ALA A 29 -19.25 14.22 -21.34
CA ALA A 29 -19.18 14.17 -19.91
C ALA A 29 -17.94 14.96 -19.46
N PRO A 30 -18.03 15.87 -18.48
CA PRO A 30 -16.89 16.63 -18.04
C PRO A 30 -15.82 15.63 -17.57
N ALA A 31 -14.61 15.77 -18.12
CA ALA A 31 -13.43 15.06 -17.66
C ALA A 31 -13.38 15.17 -16.13
N PRO A 32 -13.01 14.10 -15.41
CA PRO A 32 -12.86 14.19 -13.96
C PRO A 32 -11.79 15.25 -13.69
N THR A 33 -12.26 16.45 -13.36
CA THR A 33 -11.41 17.50 -12.84
C THR A 33 -10.75 16.94 -11.58
N THR A 34 -9.50 16.60 -11.69
CA THR A 34 -8.61 16.50 -10.53
C THR A 34 -8.51 17.90 -9.97
N THR A 35 -9.51 18.28 -9.19
CA THR A 35 -9.44 19.47 -8.36
C THR A 35 -8.20 19.31 -7.51
N PRO A 36 -7.20 20.21 -7.60
CA PRO A 36 -6.09 20.20 -6.64
C PRO A 36 -6.73 20.21 -5.25
N ALA A 37 -6.27 19.34 -4.35
CA ALA A 37 -6.75 19.36 -2.98
C ALA A 37 -6.69 20.80 -2.50
N PRO A 38 -7.81 21.38 -2.02
CA PRO A 38 -7.82 22.75 -1.58
C PRO A 38 -6.74 22.90 -0.50
N ALA A 39 -5.96 23.98 -0.59
CA ALA A 39 -5.01 24.35 0.45
C ALA A 39 -5.74 24.30 1.80
N PRO A 40 -5.11 23.81 2.88
CA PRO A 40 -5.77 23.66 4.16
C PRO A 40 -6.27 25.03 4.64
N SER A 41 -7.55 25.30 4.45
CA SER A 41 -8.19 26.45 5.05
C SER A 41 -8.30 26.21 6.55
N ALA A 42 -8.19 27.27 7.35
CA ALA A 42 -8.26 27.23 8.81
C ALA A 42 -9.55 26.58 9.38
N LYS A 43 -10.50 26.17 8.55
CA LYS A 43 -11.75 25.49 8.89
C LYS A 43 -11.69 23.95 8.86
N ASN A 44 -10.55 23.33 8.54
CA ASN A 44 -10.47 21.86 8.39
C ASN A 44 -9.92 21.10 9.61
N TYR A 45 -9.92 21.72 10.82
CA TYR A 45 -9.51 20.98 12.02
C TYR A 45 -10.37 19.74 12.30
N LYS A 46 -11.66 19.76 11.90
CA LYS A 46 -12.58 18.62 12.03
C LYS A 46 -12.08 17.39 11.28
N GLY A 47 -11.71 17.56 10.02
CA GLY A 47 -11.15 16.46 9.21
C GLY A 47 -9.86 15.91 9.79
N PHE A 48 -9.00 16.79 10.33
CA PHE A 48 -7.77 16.36 10.99
C PHE A 48 -8.08 15.57 12.28
N VAL A 49 -8.93 16.09 13.15
CA VAL A 49 -9.34 15.42 14.41
C VAL A 49 -10.00 14.07 14.07
N ALA A 50 -10.96 14.05 13.15
CA ALA A 50 -11.62 12.83 12.72
C ALA A 50 -10.62 11.80 12.15
N GLY A 51 -9.63 12.25 11.38
CA GLY A 51 -8.55 11.42 10.86
C GLY A 51 -7.69 10.78 11.96
N VAL A 52 -7.34 11.54 13.01
CA VAL A 52 -6.60 11.03 14.17
C VAL A 52 -7.41 9.93 14.88
N PHE A 53 -8.67 10.17 15.19
CA PHE A 53 -9.53 9.17 15.85
C PHE A 53 -9.77 7.95 14.98
N SER A 54 -9.93 8.13 13.67
CA SER A 54 -10.00 7.04 12.68
C SER A 54 -8.74 6.18 12.70
N GLY A 55 -7.56 6.80 12.72
CA GLY A 55 -6.27 6.11 12.82
C GLY A 55 -6.12 5.32 14.12
N ILE A 56 -6.51 5.91 15.25
CA ILE A 56 -6.50 5.23 16.55
C ILE A 56 -7.45 4.03 16.54
N ALA A 57 -8.68 4.19 16.06
CA ALA A 57 -9.68 3.12 15.98
C ALA A 57 -9.21 1.98 15.06
N LYS A 58 -8.66 2.32 13.89
CA LYS A 58 -8.06 1.37 12.95
C LYS A 58 -6.92 0.57 13.59
N LEU A 59 -6.04 1.25 14.32
CA LEU A 59 -4.93 0.61 15.01
C LEU A 59 -5.44 -0.30 16.14
N SER A 60 -6.39 0.18 16.94
CA SER A 60 -6.92 -0.58 18.08
C SER A 60 -7.51 -1.92 17.64
N VAL A 61 -8.22 -1.96 16.54
CA VAL A 61 -8.79 -3.21 15.99
C VAL A 61 -7.78 -3.99 15.17
N GLY A 62 -6.94 -3.30 14.39
CA GLY A 62 -6.01 -3.94 13.46
C GLY A 62 -4.75 -4.52 14.11
N HIS A 63 -4.25 -3.89 15.18
CA HIS A 63 -2.96 -4.25 15.78
C HIS A 63 -2.88 -5.69 16.34
N PRO A 64 -3.90 -6.24 16.99
CA PRO A 64 -3.92 -7.65 17.38
C PRO A 64 -3.64 -8.60 16.20
N PHE A 65 -4.27 -8.37 15.07
CA PHE A 65 -4.03 -9.16 13.85
C PHE A 65 -2.59 -9.00 13.35
N ASP A 66 -2.04 -7.78 13.41
CA ASP A 66 -0.65 -7.51 13.02
C ASP A 66 0.33 -8.26 13.92
N THR A 67 0.10 -8.29 15.23
CA THR A 67 0.96 -9.01 16.18
C THR A 67 0.94 -10.50 15.91
N ILE A 68 -0.24 -11.09 15.70
CA ILE A 68 -0.36 -12.52 15.38
C ILE A 68 0.28 -12.82 14.02
N LYS A 69 0.06 -11.96 13.01
CA LYS A 69 0.71 -12.07 11.71
C LYS A 69 2.24 -12.14 11.83
N VAL A 70 2.86 -11.16 12.50
CA VAL A 70 4.31 -11.08 12.64
C VAL A 70 4.86 -12.28 13.43
N ARG A 71 4.20 -12.68 14.51
CA ARG A 71 4.58 -13.88 15.28
C ARG A 71 4.55 -15.15 14.43
N LEU A 72 3.53 -15.34 13.61
CA LEU A 72 3.45 -16.48 12.69
C LEU A 72 4.52 -16.44 11.59
N GLN A 73 4.82 -15.27 11.05
CA GLN A 73 5.82 -15.10 9.99
C GLN A 73 7.24 -15.36 10.49
N THR A 74 7.52 -15.07 11.76
CA THR A 74 8.87 -15.12 12.34
C THR A 74 9.13 -16.38 13.18
N SER A 75 8.07 -17.13 13.54
CA SER A 75 8.14 -18.38 14.31
C SER A 75 8.27 -19.60 13.40
N THR A 76 8.80 -20.68 13.98
CA THR A 76 8.77 -22.01 13.36
C THR A 76 7.40 -22.66 13.50
N SER A 77 7.12 -23.72 12.72
CA SER A 77 5.86 -24.49 12.83
C SER A 77 5.73 -25.25 14.15
N SER A 78 6.85 -25.56 14.82
CA SER A 78 6.86 -26.15 16.15
C SER A 78 6.41 -25.19 17.25
N GLN A 79 6.58 -23.88 17.07
CA GLN A 79 6.18 -22.88 18.06
C GLN A 79 4.70 -22.55 18.01
N PHE A 80 4.15 -22.38 16.79
CA PHE A 80 2.71 -22.15 16.58
C PHE A 80 2.21 -22.95 15.38
N SER A 81 1.23 -23.82 15.59
CA SER A 81 0.61 -24.60 14.52
C SER A 81 -0.29 -23.77 13.62
N GLY A 82 -0.84 -22.65 14.14
CA GLY A 82 -1.72 -21.76 13.38
C GLY A 82 -2.14 -20.49 14.12
N PRO A 83 -2.97 -19.65 13.47
CA PRO A 83 -3.38 -18.36 14.03
C PRO A 83 -4.11 -18.47 15.36
N LEU A 84 -5.05 -19.39 15.48
CA LEU A 84 -5.85 -19.59 16.70
C LEU A 84 -4.99 -19.99 17.89
N GLN A 85 -4.04 -20.91 17.68
CA GLN A 85 -3.10 -21.30 18.73
C GLN A 85 -2.21 -20.10 19.13
N CYS A 86 -1.74 -19.34 18.17
CA CYS A 86 -0.91 -18.15 18.45
C CYS A 86 -1.70 -17.12 19.27
N VAL A 87 -2.98 -16.85 18.96
CA VAL A 87 -3.84 -15.95 19.75
C VAL A 87 -4.02 -16.49 21.17
N THR A 88 -4.45 -17.75 21.31
CA THR A 88 -4.75 -18.37 22.61
C THR A 88 -3.50 -18.38 23.51
N GLN A 89 -2.37 -18.78 22.95
CA GLN A 89 -1.10 -18.82 23.69
C GLN A 89 -0.62 -17.42 24.07
N THR A 90 -0.79 -16.43 23.19
CA THR A 90 -0.47 -15.02 23.49
C THR A 90 -1.33 -14.49 24.64
N LEU A 91 -2.67 -14.72 24.56
CA LEU A 91 -3.58 -14.28 25.61
C LEU A 91 -3.31 -15.00 26.96
N ARG A 92 -2.99 -16.29 26.92
CA ARG A 92 -2.72 -17.07 28.12
C ARG A 92 -1.41 -16.67 28.80
N ASN A 93 -0.37 -16.40 28.02
CA ASN A 93 0.98 -16.13 28.57
C ASN A 93 1.23 -14.66 28.85
N GLU A 94 0.68 -13.75 28.06
CA GLU A 94 1.00 -12.32 28.05
C GLU A 94 -0.22 -11.43 28.30
N GLY A 95 -1.42 -12.01 28.30
CA GLY A 95 -2.67 -11.27 28.38
C GLY A 95 -2.98 -10.44 27.14
N VAL A 96 -4.01 -9.60 27.24
CA VAL A 96 -4.42 -8.69 26.15
C VAL A 96 -3.30 -7.71 25.76
N ALA A 97 -2.51 -7.25 26.74
CA ALA A 97 -1.38 -6.36 26.49
C ALA A 97 -0.33 -6.96 25.54
N GLY A 98 -0.20 -8.29 25.50
CA GLY A 98 0.67 -8.98 24.57
C GLY A 98 0.32 -8.76 23.10
N LEU A 99 -0.97 -8.60 22.78
CA LEU A 99 -1.46 -8.33 21.43
C LEU A 99 -1.16 -6.90 20.96
N TYR A 100 -0.90 -5.97 21.91
CA TYR A 100 -0.63 -4.56 21.61
C TYR A 100 0.87 -4.18 21.73
N LYS A 101 1.75 -5.16 21.89
CA LYS A 101 3.20 -4.90 21.87
C LYS A 101 3.62 -4.28 20.54
N GLY A 102 4.33 -3.16 20.60
CA GLY A 102 4.77 -2.43 19.40
C GLY A 102 3.68 -1.61 18.70
N ALA A 103 2.57 -1.26 19.37
CA ALA A 103 1.52 -0.43 18.81
C ALA A 103 1.91 1.06 18.70
N SER A 104 2.75 1.56 19.61
CA SER A 104 3.10 2.98 19.67
C SER A 104 3.95 3.50 18.50
N PRO A 105 4.95 2.78 17.94
CA PRO A 105 5.68 3.26 16.77
C PRO A 105 4.80 3.53 15.55
N PRO A 106 3.90 2.63 15.13
CA PRO A 106 3.01 2.91 14.00
C PRO A 106 1.97 4.00 14.30
N LEU A 107 1.52 4.17 15.55
CA LEU A 107 0.56 5.21 15.88
C LEU A 107 1.08 6.61 15.55
N VAL A 108 2.34 6.87 15.84
CA VAL A 108 2.98 8.17 15.54
C VAL A 108 3.52 8.20 14.11
N GLY A 109 4.10 7.08 13.65
CA GLY A 109 4.80 7.02 12.37
C GLY A 109 3.88 7.03 11.15
N TRP A 110 2.67 6.45 11.23
CA TRP A 110 1.79 6.33 10.05
C TRP A 110 1.37 7.67 9.46
N MET A 111 1.07 8.67 10.29
CA MET A 111 0.69 10.00 9.78
C MET A 111 1.80 10.60 8.91
N PHE A 112 3.05 10.51 9.35
CA PHE A 112 4.19 10.99 8.58
C PHE A 112 4.44 10.14 7.34
N MET A 113 4.37 8.81 7.48
CA MET A 113 4.57 7.89 6.37
C MET A 113 3.54 8.07 5.27
N ASP A 114 2.25 8.21 5.62
CA ASP A 114 1.17 8.41 4.66
C ASP A 114 1.31 9.77 3.96
N SER A 115 1.65 10.83 4.69
CA SER A 115 1.88 12.17 4.13
C SER A 115 3.04 12.15 3.12
N VAL A 116 4.17 11.55 3.48
CA VAL A 116 5.33 11.41 2.57
C VAL A 116 4.99 10.52 1.39
N MET A 117 4.27 9.42 1.62
CA MET A 117 3.85 8.50 0.56
C MET A 117 2.96 9.19 -0.47
N LEU A 118 1.89 9.85 -0.04
CA LEU A 118 0.94 10.50 -0.95
C LEU A 118 1.52 11.75 -1.60
N GLY A 119 2.31 12.53 -0.86
CA GLY A 119 3.00 13.70 -1.39
C GLY A 119 4.00 13.32 -2.49
N SER A 120 4.88 12.36 -2.21
CA SER A 120 5.85 11.87 -3.19
C SER A 120 5.18 11.16 -4.37
N LEU A 121 4.11 10.41 -4.15
CA LEU A 121 3.32 9.79 -5.22
C LEU A 121 2.79 10.82 -6.22
N THR A 122 2.26 11.94 -5.72
CA THR A 122 1.76 13.04 -6.56
C THR A 122 2.89 13.67 -7.38
N VAL A 123 4.04 13.90 -6.76
CA VAL A 123 5.23 14.44 -7.44
C VAL A 123 5.71 13.47 -8.53
N TYR A 124 5.87 12.18 -8.20
CA TYR A 124 6.35 11.19 -9.17
C TYR A 124 5.36 10.94 -10.31
N ARG A 125 4.06 10.97 -10.06
CA ARG A 125 3.05 10.91 -11.13
C ARG A 125 3.23 12.05 -12.14
N ARG A 126 3.45 13.27 -11.65
CA ARG A 126 3.71 14.44 -12.50
C ARG A 126 5.03 14.29 -13.26
N LEU A 127 6.12 13.98 -12.57
CA LEU A 127 7.43 13.79 -13.18
C LEU A 127 7.44 12.70 -14.25
N LEU A 128 6.83 11.57 -14.00
CA LEU A 128 6.74 10.48 -14.98
C LEU A 128 5.88 10.87 -16.18
N ARG A 129 4.73 11.51 -15.95
CA ARG A 129 3.89 12.00 -17.04
C ARG A 129 4.68 12.98 -17.92
N ASP A 130 5.27 14.00 -17.31
CA ASP A 130 5.83 15.14 -18.03
C ASP A 130 7.22 14.84 -18.65
N ASN A 131 7.96 13.85 -18.15
CA ASN A 131 9.31 13.54 -18.66
C ASN A 131 9.41 12.18 -19.39
N LEU A 132 8.56 11.22 -19.09
CA LEU A 132 8.69 9.87 -19.65
C LEU A 132 7.52 9.49 -20.58
N PHE A 133 6.29 9.70 -20.15
CA PHE A 133 5.12 9.21 -20.88
C PHE A 133 4.51 10.24 -21.83
N ASN A 134 4.66 11.52 -21.56
CA ASN A 134 4.08 12.60 -22.36
C ASN A 134 4.94 13.86 -22.28
N PRO A 135 6.22 13.80 -22.72
CA PRO A 135 7.13 14.93 -22.59
C PRO A 135 6.72 16.09 -23.51
N PRO A 136 6.87 17.36 -23.06
CA PRO A 136 6.46 18.54 -23.83
C PRO A 136 7.17 18.69 -25.19
N TRP A 137 8.35 18.13 -25.35
CA TRP A 137 9.12 18.16 -26.61
C TRP A 137 8.74 17.07 -27.61
N HIS A 138 7.84 16.14 -27.23
CA HIS A 138 7.43 15.05 -28.12
C HIS A 138 6.42 15.57 -29.15
N PRO A 139 6.54 15.24 -30.45
CA PRO A 139 5.63 15.72 -31.50
C PRO A 139 4.16 15.38 -31.27
N LEU A 140 3.87 14.31 -30.53
CA LEU A 140 2.53 13.84 -30.18
C LEU A 140 2.14 14.23 -28.74
N HIS A 141 2.76 15.31 -28.21
CA HIS A 141 2.41 15.77 -26.85
C HIS A 141 0.95 16.22 -26.79
N ASP A 142 0.19 15.63 -25.88
CA ASP A 142 -1.18 16.02 -25.57
C ASP A 142 -1.28 16.33 -24.05
N PRO A 143 -1.48 17.60 -23.67
CA PRO A 143 -1.62 17.98 -22.27
C PRO A 143 -2.76 17.28 -21.54
N ALA A 144 -3.79 16.81 -22.27
CA ALA A 144 -4.93 16.11 -21.73
C ALA A 144 -4.68 14.60 -21.52
N LEU A 145 -3.58 14.06 -22.05
CA LEU A 145 -3.29 12.63 -21.95
C LEU A 145 -3.00 12.22 -20.50
N PRO A 146 -3.83 11.33 -19.93
CA PRO A 146 -3.60 10.86 -18.57
C PRO A 146 -2.39 9.92 -18.48
N LEU A 147 -1.77 9.85 -17.30
CA LEU A 147 -0.72 8.88 -17.02
C LEU A 147 -1.27 7.45 -17.20
N PRO A 148 -0.60 6.54 -17.92
CA PRO A 148 -1.05 5.17 -18.08
C PRO A 148 -0.97 4.39 -16.74
N SER A 149 -1.73 3.29 -16.62
CA SER A 149 -1.83 2.52 -15.36
C SER A 149 -0.47 2.00 -14.85
N HIS A 150 0.41 1.56 -15.77
CA HIS A 150 1.78 1.17 -15.40
C HIS A 150 2.63 2.36 -14.93
N GLY A 151 2.37 3.57 -15.42
CA GLY A 151 2.97 4.80 -14.93
C GLY A 151 2.54 5.12 -13.49
N HIS A 152 1.25 4.90 -13.16
CA HIS A 152 0.78 4.97 -11.78
C HIS A 152 1.45 3.92 -10.88
N GLY A 153 1.64 2.70 -11.40
CA GLY A 153 2.40 1.66 -10.72
C GLY A 153 3.85 2.07 -10.43
N LEU A 154 4.55 2.59 -11.44
CA LEU A 154 5.94 3.05 -11.30
C LEU A 154 6.06 4.23 -10.31
N ALA A 155 5.15 5.20 -10.35
CA ALA A 155 5.06 6.27 -9.36
C ALA A 155 4.90 5.71 -7.94
N GLY A 156 4.09 4.65 -7.81
CA GLY A 156 3.89 3.94 -6.54
C GLY A 156 5.18 3.31 -6.00
N VAL A 157 6.00 2.70 -6.86
CA VAL A 157 7.31 2.14 -6.48
C VAL A 157 8.24 3.24 -5.98
N LEU A 158 8.38 4.33 -6.71
CA LEU A 158 9.25 5.46 -6.35
C LEU A 158 8.81 6.09 -5.03
N ALA A 159 7.50 6.31 -4.85
CA ALA A 159 6.94 6.81 -3.60
C ALA A 159 7.16 5.81 -2.44
N GLY A 160 7.01 4.52 -2.72
CA GLY A 160 7.31 3.44 -1.78
C GLY A 160 8.77 3.45 -1.33
N PHE A 161 9.70 3.67 -2.25
CA PHE A 161 11.13 3.79 -1.93
C PHE A 161 11.40 5.02 -1.07
N THR A 162 10.83 6.16 -1.43
CA THR A 162 10.98 7.40 -0.65
C THR A 162 10.48 7.23 0.78
N VAL A 163 9.29 6.68 0.97
CA VAL A 163 8.74 6.47 2.32
C VAL A 163 9.50 5.39 3.11
N SER A 164 10.22 4.48 2.45
CA SER A 164 10.97 3.41 3.11
C SER A 164 12.05 3.93 4.05
N PHE A 165 12.62 5.09 3.78
CA PHE A 165 13.63 5.69 4.67
C PHE A 165 13.04 6.10 6.03
N ILE A 166 11.75 6.39 6.09
CA ILE A 166 11.04 6.65 7.35
C ILE A 166 10.43 5.34 7.89
N ALA A 167 9.87 4.52 7.00
CA ALA A 167 9.15 3.32 7.38
C ALA A 167 10.07 2.23 7.92
N ALA A 168 11.26 2.03 7.36
CA ALA A 168 12.14 0.93 7.76
C ALA A 168 12.55 0.96 9.24
N PRO A 169 12.99 2.09 9.82
CA PRO A 169 13.25 2.18 11.25
C PRO A 169 12.02 1.90 12.10
N VAL A 170 10.88 2.48 11.74
CA VAL A 170 9.62 2.33 12.48
C VAL A 170 9.14 0.87 12.45
N GLU A 171 9.13 0.26 11.29
CA GLU A 171 8.72 -1.14 11.10
C GLU A 171 9.69 -2.10 11.78
N HIS A 172 11.00 -1.84 11.74
CA HIS A 172 12.02 -2.63 12.41
C HIS A 172 11.80 -2.63 13.93
N ILE A 173 11.67 -1.46 14.56
CA ILE A 173 11.43 -1.34 15.99
C ILE A 173 10.10 -2.02 16.38
N LYS A 174 9.03 -1.78 15.59
CA LYS A 174 7.74 -2.44 15.78
C LYS A 174 7.88 -3.97 15.78
N ALA A 175 8.53 -4.53 14.77
CA ALA A 175 8.68 -5.97 14.61
C ALA A 175 9.45 -6.60 15.79
N ARG A 176 10.55 -5.97 16.22
CA ARG A 176 11.32 -6.43 17.39
C ARG A 176 10.51 -6.42 18.68
N LEU A 177 9.67 -5.41 18.90
CA LEU A 177 8.80 -5.37 20.08
C LEU A 177 7.71 -6.44 20.03
N GLN A 178 7.17 -6.75 18.85
CA GLN A 178 6.11 -7.75 18.67
C GLN A 178 6.57 -9.19 18.93
N ILE A 179 7.85 -9.50 18.68
CA ILE A 179 8.40 -10.85 18.90
C ILE A 179 8.94 -11.08 20.31
N GLN A 180 8.84 -10.12 21.20
CA GLN A 180 9.21 -10.33 22.63
C GLN A 180 8.11 -11.11 23.34
N TYR A 181 8.31 -12.40 23.55
CA TYR A 181 7.31 -13.29 24.17
C TYR A 181 7.28 -13.20 25.69
N ALA A 182 8.29 -12.58 26.33
CA ALA A 182 8.36 -12.46 27.79
C ALA A 182 7.15 -11.69 28.35
N ALA A 183 6.47 -12.30 29.33
CA ALA A 183 5.32 -11.70 30.00
C ALA A 183 5.76 -10.57 30.95
N ARG A 184 6.78 -10.84 31.76
CA ARG A 184 7.31 -9.87 32.73
C ARG A 184 8.17 -8.82 32.05
N LYS A 185 8.00 -7.55 32.44
CA LYS A 185 8.79 -6.44 31.87
C LYS A 185 10.28 -6.59 32.13
N SER A 186 10.68 -7.15 33.29
CA SER A 186 12.08 -7.38 33.67
C SER A 186 12.81 -8.38 32.78
N GLU A 187 12.08 -9.28 32.13
CA GLU A 187 12.65 -10.32 31.26
C GLU A 187 12.73 -9.87 29.80
N ARG A 188 12.21 -8.69 29.48
CA ARG A 188 12.20 -8.15 28.12
C ARG A 188 13.52 -7.48 27.80
N LEU A 189 14.05 -7.77 26.63
CA LEU A 189 15.25 -7.12 26.10
C LEU A 189 15.01 -5.61 25.91
N TYR A 190 13.83 -5.24 25.46
CA TYR A 190 13.43 -3.84 25.23
C TYR A 190 12.20 -3.48 26.09
N SER A 191 12.32 -2.42 26.88
CA SER A 191 11.22 -1.92 27.70
C SER A 191 10.15 -1.15 26.89
N GLY A 192 10.54 -0.63 25.72
CA GLY A 192 9.67 0.11 24.81
C GLY A 192 10.37 0.52 23.52
N PRO A 193 9.68 1.28 22.64
CA PRO A 193 10.23 1.64 21.32
C PRO A 193 11.48 2.52 21.41
N ILE A 194 11.50 3.49 22.32
CA ILE A 194 12.63 4.41 22.50
C ILE A 194 13.83 3.64 23.07
N ASP A 195 13.62 2.75 24.02
CA ASP A 195 14.68 1.89 24.57
C ASP A 195 15.25 0.95 23.48
N CYS A 196 14.39 0.34 22.69
CA CYS A 196 14.79 -0.49 21.56
C CYS A 196 15.65 0.31 20.57
N LEU A 197 15.20 1.51 20.18
CA LEU A 197 15.94 2.39 19.27
C LEU A 197 17.31 2.78 19.85
N LYS A 198 17.36 3.20 21.12
CA LYS A 198 18.60 3.58 21.79
C LYS A 198 19.60 2.41 21.87
N LYS A 199 19.13 1.21 22.25
CA LYS A 199 19.98 0.02 22.33
C LYS A 199 20.49 -0.40 20.95
N VAL A 200 19.61 -0.45 19.93
CA VAL A 200 20.02 -0.79 18.56
C VAL A 200 21.01 0.23 18.01
N TYR A 201 20.75 1.51 18.21
CA TYR A 201 21.67 2.57 17.76
C TYR A 201 22.99 2.56 18.51
N GLY A 202 22.97 2.37 19.83
CA GLY A 202 24.18 2.34 20.67
C GLY A 202 25.14 1.21 20.32
N HIS A 203 24.60 0.02 19.97
CA HIS A 203 25.44 -1.16 19.64
C HIS A 203 25.79 -1.29 18.16
N HIS A 204 24.91 -0.85 17.26
CA HIS A 204 25.05 -1.09 15.81
C HIS A 204 24.98 0.18 14.96
N GLY A 205 24.86 1.35 15.61
CA GLY A 205 24.77 2.64 14.93
C GLY A 205 23.58 2.73 13.98
N ILE A 206 23.69 3.61 12.99
CA ILE A 206 22.63 3.85 11.99
C ILE A 206 22.36 2.61 11.13
N ARG A 207 23.38 1.78 10.85
CA ARG A 207 23.22 0.54 10.07
C ARG A 207 22.32 -0.47 10.78
N GLY A 208 22.39 -0.53 12.11
CA GLY A 208 21.50 -1.36 12.91
C GLY A 208 20.07 -0.87 12.87
N VAL A 209 19.84 0.44 12.94
CA VAL A 209 18.50 1.04 12.87
C VAL A 209 17.84 0.78 11.52
N TYR A 210 18.60 0.82 10.42
CA TYR A 210 18.14 0.52 9.06
C TYR A 210 18.30 -0.96 8.68
N HIS A 211 18.44 -1.85 9.66
CA HIS A 211 18.44 -3.28 9.39
C HIS A 211 17.16 -3.72 8.70
N GLY A 212 17.28 -4.40 7.55
CA GLY A 212 16.14 -4.80 6.72
C GLY A 212 15.65 -3.76 5.72
N LEU A 213 16.32 -2.58 5.56
CA LEU A 213 15.93 -1.58 4.54
C LEU A 213 15.87 -2.18 3.14
N GLY A 214 16.85 -2.99 2.72
CA GLY A 214 16.86 -3.64 1.41
C GLY A 214 15.63 -4.55 1.20
N ALA A 215 15.25 -5.31 2.23
CA ALA A 215 14.05 -6.14 2.20
C ALA A 215 12.76 -5.28 2.16
N THR A 216 12.77 -4.12 2.81
CA THR A 216 11.67 -3.15 2.75
C THR A 216 11.53 -2.55 1.35
N LEU A 217 12.63 -2.15 0.72
CA LEU A 217 12.62 -1.63 -0.65
C LEU A 217 12.08 -2.68 -1.64
N LEU A 218 12.54 -3.93 -1.51
CA LEU A 218 12.01 -5.02 -2.33
C LEU A 218 10.51 -5.25 -2.09
N PHE A 219 10.05 -5.21 -0.85
CA PHE A 219 8.62 -5.29 -0.54
C PHE A 219 7.83 -4.09 -1.12
N ARG A 220 8.38 -2.89 -1.07
CA ARG A 220 7.74 -1.68 -1.61
C ARG A 220 7.72 -1.64 -3.14
N SER A 221 8.56 -2.41 -3.82
CA SER A 221 8.46 -2.52 -5.29
C SER A 221 7.12 -3.10 -5.75
N PHE A 222 6.46 -3.92 -4.91
CA PHE A 222 5.12 -4.42 -5.17
C PHE A 222 4.01 -3.35 -5.12
N PHE A 223 4.30 -2.11 -4.72
CA PHE A 223 3.38 -0.98 -4.88
C PHE A 223 3.05 -0.69 -6.34
N PHE A 224 3.87 -1.19 -7.27
CA PHE A 224 3.52 -1.25 -8.68
C PHE A 224 2.14 -1.88 -8.91
N PHE A 225 1.92 -3.04 -8.31
CA PHE A 225 0.65 -3.75 -8.43
C PHE A 225 -0.50 -3.06 -7.71
N TRP A 226 -0.24 -2.40 -6.58
CA TRP A 226 -1.28 -1.65 -5.88
C TRP A 226 -1.80 -0.48 -6.72
N TRP A 227 -0.90 0.43 -7.07
CA TRP A 227 -1.30 1.67 -7.75
C TRP A 227 -1.68 1.45 -9.21
N GLY A 228 -1.04 0.49 -9.88
CA GLY A 228 -1.40 0.09 -11.24
C GLY A 228 -2.77 -0.55 -11.31
N SER A 229 -3.07 -1.51 -10.42
CA SER A 229 -4.39 -2.14 -10.38
C SER A 229 -5.49 -1.19 -9.91
N TYR A 230 -5.20 -0.28 -8.97
CA TYR A 230 -6.15 0.74 -8.55
C TYR A 230 -6.62 1.59 -9.73
N ASP A 231 -5.70 2.11 -10.53
CA ASP A 231 -6.03 2.92 -11.71
C ASP A 231 -6.81 2.10 -12.75
N THR A 232 -6.35 0.88 -13.03
CA THR A 232 -7.04 -0.02 -13.99
C THR A 232 -8.45 -0.36 -13.54
N ILE A 233 -8.63 -0.76 -12.28
CA ILE A 233 -9.95 -1.14 -11.72
C ILE A 233 -10.86 0.09 -11.66
N SER A 234 -10.36 1.26 -11.25
CA SER A 234 -11.13 2.49 -11.19
C SER A 234 -11.66 2.90 -12.56
N LYS A 235 -10.81 2.86 -13.58
CA LYS A 235 -11.19 3.16 -14.97
C LYS A 235 -12.22 2.16 -15.50
N TRP A 236 -11.99 0.88 -15.26
CA TRP A 236 -12.91 -0.18 -15.67
C TRP A 236 -14.29 0.00 -15.02
N MET A 237 -14.33 0.25 -13.70
CA MET A 237 -15.60 0.48 -12.99
C MET A 237 -16.31 1.75 -13.47
N ALA A 238 -15.58 2.83 -13.74
CA ALA A 238 -16.15 4.08 -14.24
C ALA A 238 -16.79 3.92 -15.61
N THR A 239 -16.29 3.00 -16.46
CA THR A 239 -16.84 2.76 -17.80
C THR A 239 -17.93 1.71 -17.84
N HIS A 240 -17.93 0.73 -16.92
CA HIS A 240 -18.84 -0.44 -16.98
C HIS A 240 -19.88 -0.45 -15.86
N THR A 241 -19.86 0.50 -14.93
CA THR A 241 -20.83 0.56 -13.82
C THR A 241 -21.43 1.95 -13.68
N THR A 242 -22.60 2.03 -13.06
CA THR A 242 -23.27 3.29 -12.71
C THR A 242 -22.96 3.75 -11.29
N LEU A 243 -21.90 3.21 -10.67
CA LEU A 243 -21.52 3.54 -9.31
C LEU A 243 -21.03 4.99 -9.20
N SER A 244 -21.32 5.61 -8.04
CA SER A 244 -20.80 6.94 -7.75
C SER A 244 -19.27 6.91 -7.56
N ALA A 245 -18.59 8.02 -7.82
CA ALA A 245 -17.14 8.12 -7.66
C ALA A 245 -16.61 7.67 -6.28
N PRO A 246 -17.25 7.99 -5.14
CA PRO A 246 -16.86 7.44 -3.84
C PRO A 246 -16.96 5.92 -3.75
N ALA A 247 -18.00 5.32 -4.33
CA ALA A 247 -18.18 3.87 -4.36
C ALA A 247 -17.11 3.19 -5.23
N ILE A 248 -16.80 3.75 -6.39
CA ILE A 248 -15.70 3.28 -7.26
C ILE A 248 -14.37 3.31 -6.49
N ASN A 249 -14.05 4.42 -5.84
CA ASN A 249 -12.82 4.56 -5.05
C ASN A 249 -12.74 3.54 -3.91
N PHE A 250 -13.87 3.27 -3.24
CA PHE A 250 -13.95 2.27 -2.19
C PHE A 250 -13.63 0.85 -2.71
N TRP A 251 -14.32 0.44 -3.77
CA TRP A 251 -14.13 -0.91 -4.33
C TRP A 251 -12.76 -1.07 -5.00
N ALA A 252 -12.35 -0.09 -5.80
CA ALA A 252 -11.04 -0.12 -6.44
C ALA A 252 -9.90 -0.12 -5.42
N GLY A 253 -10.02 0.66 -4.34
CA GLY A 253 -9.06 0.66 -3.24
C GLY A 253 -9.00 -0.67 -2.51
N GLY A 254 -10.16 -1.28 -2.23
CA GLY A 254 -10.23 -2.59 -1.59
C GLY A 254 -9.63 -3.71 -2.45
N LEU A 255 -10.04 -3.78 -3.71
CA LEU A 255 -9.55 -4.81 -4.65
C LEU A 255 -8.06 -4.66 -4.94
N SER A 256 -7.58 -3.45 -5.17
CA SER A 256 -6.15 -3.20 -5.40
C SER A 256 -5.28 -3.54 -4.18
N ALA A 257 -5.79 -3.33 -2.98
CA ALA A 257 -5.12 -3.78 -1.77
C ALA A 257 -5.02 -5.31 -1.69
N GLN A 258 -6.03 -6.06 -2.17
CA GLN A 258 -5.94 -7.53 -2.25
C GLN A 258 -4.91 -7.98 -3.29
N VAL A 259 -4.89 -7.34 -4.48
CA VAL A 259 -3.85 -7.60 -5.50
C VAL A 259 -2.46 -7.36 -4.91
N PHE A 260 -2.27 -6.26 -4.20
CA PHE A 260 -1.01 -5.97 -3.52
C PHE A 260 -0.64 -7.07 -2.51
N TRP A 261 -1.53 -7.45 -1.60
CA TRP A 261 -1.22 -8.47 -0.60
C TRP A 261 -0.96 -9.85 -1.20
N LEU A 262 -1.72 -10.23 -2.24
CA LEU A 262 -1.47 -11.50 -2.94
C LEU A 262 -0.10 -11.52 -3.62
N THR A 263 0.34 -10.43 -4.20
CA THR A 263 1.64 -10.37 -4.90
C THR A 263 2.82 -10.17 -3.97
N SER A 264 2.67 -9.34 -2.93
CA SER A 264 3.77 -8.93 -2.04
C SER A 264 3.99 -9.84 -0.83
N TYR A 265 3.01 -10.67 -0.47
CA TYR A 265 3.03 -11.40 0.80
C TYR A 265 4.26 -12.30 1.00
N PRO A 266 4.73 -13.07 -0.02
CA PRO A 266 5.97 -13.84 0.11
C PRO A 266 7.19 -12.96 0.48
N SER A 267 7.29 -11.79 -0.14
CA SER A 267 8.36 -10.83 0.18
C SER A 267 8.21 -10.23 1.58
N ASP A 268 6.98 -10.03 2.04
CA ASP A 268 6.71 -9.54 3.41
C ASP A 268 7.15 -10.54 4.47
N VAL A 269 6.90 -11.84 4.26
CA VAL A 269 7.38 -12.90 5.19
C VAL A 269 8.90 -12.86 5.32
N VAL A 270 9.62 -12.79 4.21
CA VAL A 270 11.08 -12.72 4.21
C VAL A 270 11.58 -11.44 4.87
N LYS A 271 10.93 -10.30 4.56
CA LYS A 271 11.24 -9.01 5.21
C LYS A 271 11.09 -9.08 6.73
N GLN A 272 9.98 -9.65 7.23
CA GLN A 272 9.76 -9.77 8.67
C GLN A 272 10.80 -10.68 9.34
N ARG A 273 11.19 -11.78 8.68
CA ARG A 273 12.26 -12.65 9.16
C ARG A 273 13.59 -11.91 9.31
N ILE A 274 13.95 -11.07 8.36
CA ILE A 274 15.17 -10.25 8.41
C ILE A 274 15.07 -9.20 9.52
N MET A 275 13.95 -8.44 9.59
CA MET A 275 13.78 -7.38 10.59
C MET A 275 13.81 -7.90 12.03
N THR A 276 13.39 -9.14 12.23
CA THR A 276 13.37 -9.78 13.55
C THR A 276 14.59 -10.66 13.83
N ASP A 277 15.47 -10.81 12.85
CA ASP A 277 16.72 -11.57 13.04
C ASP A 277 17.62 -10.88 14.07
N PRO A 278 18.27 -11.65 14.98
CA PRO A 278 19.22 -11.09 15.90
C PRO A 278 20.29 -10.25 15.19
N LEU A 279 20.65 -9.12 15.79
CA LEU A 279 21.74 -8.28 15.28
C LEU A 279 23.10 -8.78 15.80
N GLY A 280 23.10 -9.51 16.91
CA GLY A 280 24.29 -10.02 17.56
C GLY A 280 25.06 -8.95 18.35
N GLY A 281 26.31 -9.24 18.64
CA GLY A 281 27.20 -8.31 19.37
C GLY A 281 26.73 -8.02 20.81
N GLY A 282 26.91 -6.79 21.26
CA GLY A 282 26.61 -6.38 22.63
C GLY A 282 25.13 -6.31 23.01
N LEU A 283 24.22 -6.50 22.04
CA LEU A 283 22.79 -6.51 22.30
C LEU A 283 22.30 -7.76 23.03
N ASN A 284 23.06 -8.86 23.03
CA ASN A 284 22.69 -10.15 23.59
C ASN A 284 21.33 -10.68 23.11
N ASP A 285 20.95 -10.34 21.86
CA ASP A 285 19.70 -10.77 21.23
C ASP A 285 19.84 -12.08 20.42
N GLY A 286 21.04 -12.68 20.43
CA GLY A 286 21.37 -13.91 19.75
C GLY A 286 22.40 -13.73 18.62
N VAL A 287 22.53 -14.76 17.78
CA VAL A 287 23.45 -14.75 16.63
C VAL A 287 22.68 -14.44 15.37
N ARG A 288 23.21 -13.53 14.54
CA ARG A 288 22.63 -13.18 13.24
C ARG A 288 22.61 -14.40 12.33
N ARG A 289 21.43 -14.71 11.76
CA ARG A 289 21.20 -15.89 10.92
C ARG A 289 21.09 -15.56 9.43
N PHE A 290 20.60 -14.36 9.10
CA PHE A 290 20.27 -13.98 7.74
C PHE A 290 21.05 -12.74 7.28
N PRO A 291 22.31 -12.89 6.82
CA PRO A 291 23.09 -11.77 6.28
C PRO A 291 22.48 -11.19 5.00
N HIS A 292 21.84 -12.04 4.15
CA HIS A 292 21.25 -11.63 2.89
C HIS A 292 19.78 -12.04 2.80
N TRP A 293 19.04 -11.36 1.92
CA TRP A 293 17.62 -11.66 1.68
C TRP A 293 17.39 -13.11 1.21
N LYS A 294 18.31 -13.61 0.37
CA LYS A 294 18.23 -14.99 -0.14
C LYS A 294 18.33 -16.02 0.98
N ASP A 295 19.15 -15.78 2.00
CA ASP A 295 19.32 -16.72 3.13
C ASP A 295 18.02 -16.86 3.90
N ALA A 296 17.35 -15.74 4.19
CA ALA A 296 16.05 -15.73 4.86
C ALA A 296 14.98 -16.41 3.98
N ALA A 297 14.97 -16.15 2.66
CA ALA A 297 14.05 -16.79 1.75
C ALA A 297 14.25 -18.31 1.73
N VAL A 298 15.48 -18.79 1.54
CA VAL A 298 15.79 -20.22 1.54
C VAL A 298 15.43 -20.87 2.88
N ALA A 299 15.67 -20.18 4.00
CA ALA A 299 15.29 -20.68 5.32
C ALA A 299 13.77 -20.89 5.45
N VAL A 300 12.96 -19.91 4.99
CA VAL A 300 11.50 -20.05 4.98
C VAL A 300 11.07 -21.29 4.17
N TYR A 301 11.67 -21.48 3.00
CA TYR A 301 11.37 -22.63 2.16
C TYR A 301 11.79 -23.96 2.82
N ARG A 302 12.99 -24.03 3.39
CA ARG A 302 13.49 -25.25 4.05
C ARG A 302 12.66 -25.64 5.29
N GLU A 303 12.15 -24.64 6.03
CA GLU A 303 11.36 -24.88 7.23
C GLU A 303 9.94 -25.37 6.95
N ASN A 304 9.26 -24.79 5.92
CA ASN A 304 7.82 -24.98 5.72
C ASN A 304 7.42 -25.14 4.24
N GLY A 305 8.36 -25.28 3.32
CA GLY A 305 8.10 -25.32 1.89
C GLY A 305 7.45 -24.02 1.38
N VAL A 306 6.71 -24.10 0.29
CA VAL A 306 5.98 -22.98 -0.31
C VAL A 306 4.95 -22.39 0.66
N LYS A 307 4.31 -23.23 1.49
CA LYS A 307 3.34 -22.78 2.50
C LYS A 307 3.95 -21.82 3.54
N GLY A 308 5.27 -21.88 3.75
CA GLY A 308 5.99 -20.97 4.62
C GLY A 308 5.83 -19.51 4.23
N TYR A 309 5.84 -19.20 2.95
CA TYR A 309 5.67 -17.82 2.43
C TYR A 309 4.26 -17.26 2.59
N TRP A 310 3.27 -18.09 2.93
CA TRP A 310 1.89 -17.68 3.19
C TRP A 310 1.51 -17.74 4.66
N ARG A 311 2.48 -18.00 5.51
CA ARG A 311 2.26 -18.12 6.94
C ARG A 311 1.88 -16.77 7.55
N GLY A 312 0.72 -16.73 8.23
CA GLY A 312 0.17 -15.48 8.75
C GLY A 312 -0.65 -14.65 7.73
N PHE A 313 -0.93 -15.18 6.53
CA PHE A 313 -1.77 -14.51 5.54
C PHE A 313 -3.20 -14.32 6.05
N LEU A 314 -3.77 -15.33 6.70
CA LEU A 314 -5.15 -15.28 7.20
C LEU A 314 -5.40 -14.11 8.17
N PRO A 315 -4.60 -13.87 9.22
CA PRO A 315 -4.74 -12.68 10.05
C PRO A 315 -4.63 -11.37 9.27
N CYS A 316 -3.73 -11.30 8.30
CA CYS A 316 -3.55 -10.13 7.44
C CYS A 316 -4.81 -9.83 6.62
N PHE A 317 -5.40 -10.87 6.03
CA PHE A 317 -6.62 -10.77 5.23
C PHE A 317 -7.83 -10.39 6.08
N LEU A 318 -8.03 -11.09 7.20
CA LEU A 318 -9.15 -10.84 8.11
C LEU A 318 -9.10 -9.45 8.76
N ARG A 319 -7.94 -8.86 8.94
CA ARG A 319 -7.75 -7.53 9.50
C ARG A 319 -8.41 -6.42 8.67
N ALA A 320 -8.43 -6.57 7.35
CA ALA A 320 -8.80 -5.49 6.44
C ALA A 320 -10.23 -4.98 6.68
N PHE A 321 -11.18 -5.88 6.88
CA PHE A 321 -12.58 -5.53 7.08
C PHE A 321 -12.84 -4.82 8.42
N PRO A 322 -12.58 -5.43 9.59
CA PRO A 322 -12.95 -4.83 10.87
C PRO A 322 -12.15 -3.55 11.15
N ALA A 323 -10.86 -3.48 10.76
CA ALA A 323 -10.06 -2.29 11.00
C ALA A 323 -10.53 -1.09 10.15
N ASN A 324 -10.90 -1.30 8.89
CA ASN A 324 -11.40 -0.22 8.04
C ASN A 324 -12.84 0.19 8.43
N ALA A 325 -13.69 -0.75 8.81
CA ALA A 325 -15.03 -0.43 9.31
C ALA A 325 -14.98 0.44 10.58
N MET A 326 -14.14 0.09 11.55
CA MET A 326 -13.95 0.90 12.76
C MET A 326 -13.32 2.25 12.47
N ALA A 327 -12.41 2.34 11.51
CA ALA A 327 -11.84 3.62 11.08
C ALA A 327 -12.93 4.55 10.53
N LEU A 328 -13.81 4.04 9.68
CA LEU A 328 -14.90 4.80 9.08
C LEU A 328 -15.93 5.24 10.14
N LEU A 329 -16.36 4.31 11.01
CA LEU A 329 -17.28 4.62 12.10
C LEU A 329 -16.73 5.71 13.04
N ALA A 330 -15.45 5.62 13.40
CA ALA A 330 -14.82 6.63 14.23
C ALA A 330 -14.71 7.99 13.51
N PHE A 331 -14.36 7.98 12.22
CA PHE A 331 -14.31 9.19 11.41
C PHE A 331 -15.67 9.88 11.36
N GLU A 332 -16.72 9.16 10.97
CA GLU A 332 -18.07 9.71 10.88
C GLU A 332 -18.61 10.15 12.23
N GLY A 333 -18.38 9.37 13.29
CA GLY A 333 -18.81 9.72 14.65
C GLY A 333 -18.20 11.03 15.12
N VAL A 334 -16.90 11.24 14.90
CA VAL A 334 -16.21 12.48 15.25
C VAL A 334 -16.68 13.65 14.38
N MET A 335 -16.85 13.44 13.07
CA MET A 335 -17.36 14.48 12.17
C MET A 335 -18.75 14.97 12.56
N ARG A 336 -19.60 14.07 13.08
CA ARG A 336 -20.96 14.42 13.56
C ARG A 336 -20.96 15.06 14.95
N ALA A 337 -19.99 14.70 15.81
CA ALA A 337 -19.89 15.22 17.18
C ALA A 337 -19.27 16.62 17.28
N LEU A 338 -18.47 17.01 16.29
CA LEU A 338 -17.82 18.31 16.27
C LEU A 338 -18.79 19.40 15.73
N PRO A 339 -18.97 20.54 16.44
CA PRO A 339 -19.81 21.64 15.97
C PRO A 339 -19.32 22.22 14.65
N GLU A 340 -20.21 22.77 13.86
CA GLU A 340 -19.90 23.37 12.53
C GLU A 340 -18.97 24.60 12.61
#